data_deaaafb425128c11edefb4242b68be99
#
_entry.id   deaaafb425128c11edefb4242b68be99
#
_cell.length_a   1.000
_cell.length_b   1.000
_cell.length_c   1.000
_cell.angle_alpha   90.00
_cell.angle_beta   90.00
_cell.angle_gamma   90.00
#
_symmetry.space_group_name_H-M   'P 1'
#
loop_
_entity.id
_entity.type
_entity.pdbx_description
1 polymer ?
#
loop_
_entity_poly.entity_id
_entity_poly.type
_entity_poly.pdbx_seq_one_letter_code
_entity_poly.pdbx_strand_id
1 'polypeptide(L)'
;IFLSSSVAYAKLPRGVEEMTTIEGITEYRLKNGLQVLLFPDPTQETITVNVTYKVGSKHENYGETGMAHLLEHLVFKGTPNHPNIPKELTDHGAEPNGTTWTDRTNYFETFSATDENLNWALDLEADRMINSFIAKEDLDSEMTVVRNELENGENSPVRVLIQRMLAASYDWHNYGKRTIGAISDIENVKIENLQAFYKKYYQPDNATLI
;
A
#
# COMPACT_ATOMS: atom_id res chain seq x y z
N ILE A 1 48.59 -0.52 20.20
CA ILE A 1 47.95 -1.73 19.62
C ILE A 1 46.53 -1.32 19.27
N PHE A 2 46.30 -1.03 17.99
CA PHE A 2 44.94 -0.79 17.49
C PHE A 2 44.29 -2.13 17.22
N LEU A 3 43.32 -2.51 18.04
CA LEU A 3 42.43 -3.63 17.75
C LEU A 3 41.44 -3.17 16.66
N SER A 4 41.69 -3.55 15.42
CA SER A 4 40.69 -3.45 14.37
C SER A 4 39.61 -4.50 14.66
N SER A 5 38.48 -4.07 15.20
CA SER A 5 37.29 -4.90 15.25
C SER A 5 36.80 -5.07 13.79
N SER A 6 37.11 -6.23 13.19
CA SER A 6 36.46 -6.64 11.94
C SER A 6 34.97 -6.86 12.24
N VAL A 7 34.12 -5.96 11.81
CA VAL A 7 32.69 -6.22 11.76
C VAL A 7 32.51 -7.37 10.77
N ALA A 8 32.16 -8.53 11.27
CA ALA A 8 31.78 -9.65 10.43
C ALA A 8 30.45 -9.32 9.79
N TYR A 9 30.46 -8.90 8.53
CA TYR A 9 29.23 -8.77 7.76
C TYR A 9 28.60 -10.16 7.64
N ALA A 10 27.41 -10.31 8.20
CA ALA A 10 26.64 -11.53 8.01
C ALA A 10 26.40 -11.72 6.50
N LYS A 11 26.67 -12.93 6.01
CA LYS A 11 26.48 -13.24 4.59
C LYS A 11 24.99 -13.08 4.27
N LEU A 12 24.68 -12.29 3.25
CA LEU A 12 23.31 -12.09 2.79
C LEU A 12 22.64 -13.43 2.43
N PRO A 13 21.35 -13.57 2.69
CA PRO A 13 20.57 -14.72 2.26
C PRO A 13 20.65 -14.92 0.75
N ARG A 14 20.49 -16.18 0.30
CA ARG A 14 20.52 -16.50 -1.13
C ARG A 14 19.34 -15.80 -1.85
N GLY A 15 19.64 -15.06 -2.91
CA GLY A 15 18.63 -14.34 -3.71
C GLY A 15 18.32 -12.94 -3.19
N VAL A 16 19.14 -12.41 -2.29
CA VAL A 16 19.13 -11.01 -1.86
C VAL A 16 20.42 -10.36 -2.32
N GLU A 17 20.31 -9.19 -2.96
CA GLU A 17 21.43 -8.35 -3.39
C GLU A 17 21.36 -7.01 -2.65
N GLU A 18 22.47 -6.58 -2.07
CA GLU A 18 22.63 -5.23 -1.55
C GLU A 18 22.99 -4.30 -2.71
N MET A 19 22.19 -3.25 -2.90
CA MET A 19 22.36 -2.33 -4.02
C MET A 19 23.17 -1.11 -3.63
N THR A 20 22.77 -0.41 -2.58
CA THR A 20 23.44 0.81 -2.11
C THR A 20 23.03 1.15 -0.68
N THR A 21 23.88 1.94 -0.01
CA THR A 21 23.54 2.56 1.28
C THR A 21 23.77 4.04 1.20
N ILE A 22 22.74 4.84 1.50
CA ILE A 22 22.78 6.30 1.51
C ILE A 22 22.14 6.81 2.79
N GLU A 23 22.86 7.62 3.55
CA GLU A 23 22.36 8.27 4.77
C GLU A 23 21.75 7.30 5.80
N GLY A 24 22.29 6.09 5.90
CA GLY A 24 21.80 5.07 6.83
C GLY A 24 20.66 4.19 6.30
N ILE A 25 20.16 4.47 5.11
CA ILE A 25 19.17 3.64 4.42
C ILE A 25 19.89 2.68 3.49
N THR A 26 19.68 1.38 3.66
CA THR A 26 20.26 0.36 2.77
C THR A 26 19.17 -0.21 1.88
N GLU A 27 19.42 -0.17 0.57
CA GLU A 27 18.58 -0.80 -0.45
C GLU A 27 19.03 -2.22 -0.73
N TYR A 28 18.08 -3.13 -0.68
CA TYR A 28 18.21 -4.51 -1.13
C TYR A 28 17.24 -4.82 -2.25
N ARG A 29 17.60 -5.79 -3.09
CA ARG A 29 16.72 -6.34 -4.11
C ARG A 29 16.61 -7.84 -3.97
N LEU A 30 15.37 -8.33 -3.93
CA LEU A 30 15.06 -9.74 -3.89
C LEU A 30 14.99 -10.31 -5.31
N LYS A 31 15.19 -11.62 -5.44
CA LYS A 31 15.16 -12.32 -6.74
C LYS A 31 13.83 -12.17 -7.48
N ASN A 32 12.72 -12.00 -6.76
CA ASN A 32 11.39 -11.76 -7.34
C ASN A 32 11.14 -10.30 -7.77
N GLY A 33 12.15 -9.44 -7.65
CA GLY A 33 12.08 -8.03 -8.03
C GLY A 33 11.68 -7.07 -6.91
N LEU A 34 11.28 -7.57 -5.74
CA LEU A 34 10.91 -6.71 -4.61
C LEU A 34 12.11 -5.86 -4.17
N GLN A 35 11.88 -4.55 -4.13
CA GLN A 35 12.81 -3.59 -3.54
C GLN A 35 12.56 -3.53 -2.03
N VAL A 36 13.61 -3.58 -1.23
CA VAL A 36 13.52 -3.46 0.22
C VAL A 36 14.44 -2.34 0.68
N LEU A 37 13.92 -1.42 1.45
CA LEU A 37 14.67 -0.31 2.06
C LEU A 37 14.67 -0.52 3.57
N LEU A 38 15.85 -0.63 4.17
CA LEU A 38 15.99 -0.75 5.61
C LEU A 38 16.64 0.50 6.20
N PHE A 39 15.96 1.08 7.18
CA PHE A 39 16.46 2.19 7.97
C PHE A 39 16.44 1.84 9.46
N PRO A 40 17.47 1.17 9.98
CA PRO A 40 17.53 0.77 11.39
C PRO A 40 17.77 1.99 12.29
N ASP A 41 16.88 2.22 13.24
CA ASP A 41 17.05 3.19 14.32
C ASP A 41 16.92 2.48 15.69
N PRO A 42 18.04 2.10 16.33
CA PRO A 42 18.02 1.37 17.60
C PRO A 42 17.56 2.23 18.80
N THR A 43 17.27 3.50 18.60
CA THR A 43 16.74 4.38 19.64
C THR A 43 15.22 4.34 19.76
N GLN A 44 14.53 3.73 18.78
CA GLN A 44 13.08 3.61 18.75
C GLN A 44 12.60 2.30 19.36
N GLU A 45 11.47 2.35 20.06
CA GLU A 45 10.79 1.18 20.63
C GLU A 45 9.68 0.65 19.72
N THR A 46 9.55 1.22 18.52
CA THR A 46 8.55 0.84 17.50
C THR A 46 9.22 0.52 16.17
N ILE A 47 8.53 -0.30 15.38
CA ILE A 47 8.86 -0.59 13.99
C ILE A 47 7.67 -0.13 13.15
N THR A 48 7.95 0.47 12.00
CA THR A 48 6.96 0.69 10.95
C THR A 48 7.31 -0.20 9.76
N VAL A 49 6.37 -1.03 9.34
CA VAL A 49 6.42 -1.76 8.07
C VAL A 49 5.55 -1.01 7.08
N ASN A 50 6.07 -0.70 5.89
CA ASN A 50 5.34 0.02 4.85
C ASN A 50 5.59 -0.66 3.49
N VAL A 51 4.52 -1.13 2.86
CA VAL A 51 4.56 -1.65 1.50
C VAL A 51 3.93 -0.65 0.56
N THR A 52 4.73 -0.12 -0.35
CA THR A 52 4.31 0.84 -1.39
C THR A 52 4.25 0.16 -2.75
N TYR A 53 3.05 0.07 -3.32
CA TYR A 53 2.82 -0.36 -4.70
C TYR A 53 2.90 0.83 -5.65
N LYS A 54 3.62 0.68 -6.76
CA LYS A 54 3.80 1.72 -7.79
C LYS A 54 2.57 1.78 -8.72
N VAL A 55 1.40 1.86 -8.14
CA VAL A 55 0.10 1.92 -8.80
C VAL A 55 -0.84 2.85 -8.04
N GLY A 56 -1.57 3.67 -8.77
CA GLY A 56 -2.57 4.58 -8.23
C GLY A 56 -3.56 5.00 -9.32
N SER A 57 -4.32 6.06 -9.09
CA SER A 57 -5.41 6.46 -9.98
C SER A 57 -4.99 6.79 -11.42
N LYS A 58 -3.73 7.10 -11.69
CA LYS A 58 -3.26 7.29 -13.07
C LYS A 58 -3.35 6.04 -13.95
N HIS A 59 -3.40 4.86 -13.34
CA HIS A 59 -3.42 3.56 -14.04
C HIS A 59 -4.84 3.08 -14.36
N GLU A 60 -5.85 3.85 -13.98
CA GLU A 60 -7.25 3.56 -14.22
C GLU A 60 -7.67 3.94 -15.65
N ASN A 61 -8.64 3.23 -16.20
CA ASN A 61 -9.21 3.53 -17.51
C ASN A 61 -10.40 4.50 -17.39
N TYR A 62 -10.91 4.98 -18.54
CA TYR A 62 -12.18 5.70 -18.59
C TYR A 62 -13.33 4.76 -18.19
N GLY A 63 -14.21 5.22 -17.32
CA GLY A 63 -15.31 4.42 -16.79
C GLY A 63 -14.92 3.48 -15.64
N GLU A 64 -13.68 3.58 -15.16
CA GLU A 64 -13.11 2.75 -14.09
C GLU A 64 -12.39 3.60 -13.02
N THR A 65 -12.73 4.89 -12.91
CA THR A 65 -12.07 5.78 -11.95
C THR A 65 -12.48 5.43 -10.52
N GLY A 66 -11.51 5.47 -9.59
CA GLY A 66 -11.69 5.12 -8.19
C GLY A 66 -11.34 3.67 -7.84
N MET A 67 -10.98 2.82 -8.81
CA MET A 67 -10.63 1.42 -8.55
C MET A 67 -9.43 1.26 -7.62
N ALA A 68 -8.40 2.10 -7.77
CA ALA A 68 -7.22 2.03 -6.90
C ALA A 68 -7.58 2.32 -5.44
N HIS A 69 -8.47 3.28 -5.20
CA HIS A 69 -8.95 3.63 -3.86
C HIS A 69 -9.91 2.58 -3.28
N LEU A 70 -10.85 2.08 -4.08
CA LEU A 70 -11.71 0.96 -3.67
C LEU A 70 -10.89 -0.28 -3.29
N LEU A 71 -9.85 -0.57 -4.06
CA LEU A 71 -8.97 -1.69 -3.77
C LEU A 71 -8.19 -1.49 -2.46
N GLU A 72 -7.80 -0.26 -2.13
CA GLU A 72 -7.20 0.07 -0.83
C GLU A 72 -8.10 -0.41 0.32
N HIS A 73 -9.40 -0.10 0.29
CA HIS A 73 -10.37 -0.55 1.31
C HIS A 73 -10.49 -2.08 1.35
N LEU A 74 -10.57 -2.74 0.20
CA LEU A 74 -10.80 -4.18 0.12
C LEU A 74 -9.61 -5.01 0.62
N VAL A 75 -8.40 -4.52 0.45
CA VAL A 75 -7.17 -5.20 0.88
C VAL A 75 -7.04 -5.28 2.41
N PHE A 76 -7.76 -4.46 3.16
CA PHE A 76 -7.87 -4.56 4.63
C PHE A 76 -8.84 -5.64 5.12
N LYS A 77 -9.63 -6.27 4.24
CA LYS A 77 -10.69 -7.20 4.68
C LYS A 77 -10.16 -8.55 5.12
N GLY A 78 -9.25 -9.14 4.37
CA GLY A 78 -8.64 -10.41 4.75
C GLY A 78 -7.99 -11.17 3.60
N THR A 79 -7.31 -12.22 4.01
CA THR A 79 -6.64 -13.21 3.17
C THR A 79 -6.91 -14.61 3.74
N PRO A 80 -6.57 -15.70 3.05
CA PRO A 80 -6.71 -17.04 3.60
C PRO A 80 -5.96 -17.29 4.91
N ASN A 81 -4.76 -16.70 5.07
CA ASN A 81 -3.97 -16.87 6.29
C ASN A 81 -4.31 -15.82 7.36
N HIS A 82 -4.79 -14.65 6.95
CA HIS A 82 -5.19 -13.54 7.81
C HIS A 82 -6.66 -13.17 7.54
N PRO A 83 -7.63 -14.02 7.97
CA PRO A 83 -9.03 -13.85 7.55
C PRO A 83 -9.73 -12.64 8.18
N ASN A 84 -9.13 -12.02 9.19
CA ASN A 84 -9.66 -10.83 9.85
C ASN A 84 -8.52 -9.86 10.21
N ILE A 85 -7.99 -9.18 9.20
CA ILE A 85 -6.88 -8.25 9.35
C ILE A 85 -7.15 -7.16 10.40
N PRO A 86 -8.34 -6.50 10.47
CA PRO A 86 -8.59 -5.49 11.50
C PRO A 86 -8.47 -6.01 12.93
N LYS A 87 -8.90 -7.26 13.17
CA LYS A 87 -8.76 -7.88 14.48
C LYS A 87 -7.30 -8.18 14.82
N GLU A 88 -6.55 -8.73 13.87
CA GLU A 88 -5.13 -9.05 14.07
C GLU A 88 -4.30 -7.80 14.35
N LEU A 89 -4.53 -6.71 13.60
CA LEU A 89 -3.90 -5.40 13.86
C LEU A 89 -4.14 -4.93 15.30
N THR A 90 -5.37 -5.08 15.78
CA THR A 90 -5.73 -4.74 17.17
C THR A 90 -5.03 -5.65 18.18
N ASP A 91 -5.01 -6.95 17.92
CA ASP A 91 -4.40 -7.96 18.82
C ASP A 91 -2.89 -7.74 18.97
N HIS A 92 -2.22 -7.25 17.91
CA HIS A 92 -0.79 -6.91 17.91
C HIS A 92 -0.50 -5.46 18.34
N GLY A 93 -1.53 -4.67 18.71
CA GLY A 93 -1.38 -3.28 19.10
C GLY A 93 -0.81 -2.39 17.98
N ALA A 94 -1.08 -2.74 16.75
CA ALA A 94 -0.62 -2.02 15.58
C ALA A 94 -1.52 -0.84 15.25
N GLU A 95 -0.90 0.28 14.80
CA GLU A 95 -1.59 1.44 14.25
C GLU A 95 -1.49 1.38 12.71
N PRO A 96 -2.53 0.86 12.02
CA PRO A 96 -2.51 0.71 10.58
C PRO A 96 -3.00 1.95 9.86
N ASN A 97 -2.55 2.12 8.61
CA ASN A 97 -3.17 3.03 7.66
C ASN A 97 -2.92 2.56 6.22
N GLY A 98 -3.74 3.07 5.30
CA GLY A 98 -3.52 2.98 3.86
C GLY A 98 -3.68 4.35 3.22
N THR A 99 -3.01 4.57 2.09
CA THR A 99 -3.23 5.78 1.30
C THR A 99 -3.10 5.49 -0.18
N THR A 100 -4.02 6.03 -0.96
CA THR A 100 -3.97 5.99 -2.43
C THR A 100 -3.75 7.38 -2.99
N TRP A 101 -2.86 7.49 -3.95
CA TRP A 101 -2.62 8.71 -4.71
C TRP A 101 -2.60 8.41 -6.22
N THR A 102 -2.17 9.38 -7.00
CA THR A 102 -2.12 9.22 -8.47
C THR A 102 -1.14 8.15 -8.92
N ASP A 103 0.02 8.04 -8.27
CA ASP A 103 1.15 7.19 -8.68
C ASP A 103 1.37 5.97 -7.80
N ARG A 104 0.86 5.98 -6.58
CA ARG A 104 1.11 4.97 -5.56
C ARG A 104 -0.12 4.62 -4.74
N THR A 105 -0.12 3.42 -4.21
CA THR A 105 -0.95 2.97 -3.08
C THR A 105 -0.03 2.32 -2.07
N ASN A 106 -0.14 2.68 -0.79
CA ASN A 106 0.68 2.06 0.24
C ASN A 106 -0.12 1.70 1.48
N TYR A 107 0.35 0.68 2.15
CA TYR A 107 -0.17 0.17 3.42
C TYR A 107 0.96 0.20 4.42
N PHE A 108 0.66 0.60 5.65
CA PHE A 108 1.65 0.61 6.70
C PHE A 108 1.01 0.39 8.06
N GLU A 109 1.76 -0.25 8.93
CA GLU A 109 1.45 -0.43 10.34
C GLU A 109 2.66 -0.12 11.19
N THR A 110 2.40 0.53 12.32
CA THR A 110 3.40 0.81 13.36
C THR A 110 3.05 0.04 14.61
N PHE A 111 4.01 -0.67 15.18
CA PHE A 111 3.82 -1.55 16.33
C PHE A 111 5.08 -1.60 17.21
N SER A 112 4.97 -2.18 18.42
CA SER A 112 6.11 -2.36 19.33
C SER A 112 7.20 -3.25 18.71
N ALA A 113 8.46 -2.85 18.85
CA ALA A 113 9.62 -3.49 18.24
C ALA A 113 9.93 -4.84 18.91
N THR A 114 9.23 -5.89 18.47
CA THR A 114 9.46 -7.27 18.85
C THR A 114 9.61 -8.14 17.60
N ASP A 115 10.40 -9.23 17.71
CA ASP A 115 10.55 -10.19 16.61
C ASP A 115 9.20 -10.82 16.23
N GLU A 116 8.31 -11.05 17.20
CA GLU A 116 6.98 -11.59 16.97
C GLU A 116 6.14 -10.68 16.08
N ASN A 117 6.04 -9.38 16.44
CA ASN A 117 5.29 -8.41 15.69
C ASN A 117 5.87 -8.17 14.29
N LEU A 118 7.21 -8.10 14.18
CA LEU A 118 7.85 -7.93 12.88
C LEU A 118 7.58 -9.11 11.94
N ASN A 119 7.72 -10.34 12.45
CA ASN A 119 7.45 -11.53 11.65
C ASN A 119 5.99 -11.62 11.23
N TRP A 120 5.05 -11.31 12.15
CA TRP A 120 3.64 -11.25 11.85
C TRP A 120 3.33 -10.20 10.77
N ALA A 121 3.82 -8.97 10.90
CA ALA A 121 3.57 -7.91 9.93
C ALA A 121 4.12 -8.23 8.54
N LEU A 122 5.32 -8.83 8.45
CA LEU A 122 5.90 -9.26 7.18
C LEU A 122 5.10 -10.41 6.54
N ASP A 123 4.57 -11.35 7.35
CA ASP A 123 3.72 -12.44 6.86
C ASP A 123 2.38 -11.90 6.34
N LEU A 124 1.76 -10.99 7.11
CA LEU A 124 0.54 -10.28 6.71
C LEU A 124 0.71 -9.56 5.38
N GLU A 125 1.77 -8.74 5.25
CA GLU A 125 2.01 -7.97 4.03
C GLU A 125 2.34 -8.86 2.82
N ALA A 126 3.07 -9.94 3.03
CA ALA A 126 3.36 -10.91 1.98
C ALA A 126 2.08 -11.63 1.49
N ASP A 127 1.20 -12.02 2.41
CA ASP A 127 -0.06 -12.69 2.06
C ASP A 127 -1.06 -11.70 1.43
N ARG A 128 -1.16 -10.49 1.98
CA ARG A 128 -1.97 -9.39 1.45
C ARG A 128 -1.58 -9.00 0.02
N MET A 129 -0.31 -9.08 -0.32
CA MET A 129 0.18 -8.80 -1.68
C MET A 129 -0.38 -9.77 -2.72
N ILE A 130 -0.61 -11.04 -2.36
CA ILE A 130 -0.87 -12.12 -3.34
C ILE A 130 -2.27 -12.69 -3.20
N ASN A 131 -2.81 -12.76 -1.97
CA ASN A 131 -3.95 -13.60 -1.63
C ASN A 131 -5.14 -12.83 -1.05
N SER A 132 -5.18 -11.49 -1.11
CA SER A 132 -6.35 -10.72 -0.64
C SER A 132 -7.62 -11.21 -1.33
N PHE A 133 -8.70 -11.35 -0.56
CA PHE A 133 -9.94 -11.96 -1.05
C PHE A 133 -10.57 -11.17 -2.20
N ILE A 134 -10.57 -9.83 -2.13
CA ILE A 134 -11.22 -8.92 -3.09
C ILE A 134 -12.61 -9.47 -3.43
N ALA A 135 -13.45 -9.57 -2.39
CA ALA A 135 -14.76 -10.20 -2.47
C ALA A 135 -15.86 -9.18 -2.81
N LYS A 136 -16.91 -9.66 -3.49
CA LYS A 136 -18.04 -8.78 -3.85
C LYS A 136 -18.80 -8.29 -2.63
N GLU A 137 -18.94 -9.12 -1.61
CA GLU A 137 -19.61 -8.79 -0.35
C GLU A 137 -18.90 -7.66 0.38
N ASP A 138 -17.57 -7.65 0.34
CA ASP A 138 -16.74 -6.58 0.91
C ASP A 138 -16.91 -5.28 0.11
N LEU A 139 -16.91 -5.36 -1.22
CA LEU A 139 -17.17 -4.22 -2.08
C LEU A 139 -18.54 -3.60 -1.78
N ASP A 140 -19.59 -4.41 -1.68
CA ASP A 140 -20.95 -3.93 -1.38
C ASP A 140 -21.02 -3.26 -0.01
N SER A 141 -20.28 -3.75 0.98
CA SER A 141 -20.20 -3.15 2.33
C SER A 141 -19.44 -1.83 2.35
N GLU A 142 -18.33 -1.73 1.60
CA GLU A 142 -17.49 -0.52 1.53
C GLU A 142 -18.10 0.59 0.71
N MET A 143 -19.03 0.30 -0.18
CA MET A 143 -19.63 1.28 -1.06
C MET A 143 -20.24 2.47 -0.30
N THR A 144 -20.86 2.23 0.85
CA THR A 144 -21.42 3.30 1.69
C THR A 144 -20.34 4.19 2.29
N VAL A 145 -19.21 3.60 2.70
CA VAL A 145 -18.06 4.33 3.26
C VAL A 145 -17.45 5.24 2.19
N VAL A 146 -17.15 4.68 1.03
CA VAL A 146 -16.54 5.43 -0.09
C VAL A 146 -17.46 6.55 -0.60
N ARG A 147 -18.78 6.34 -0.65
CA ARG A 147 -19.74 7.39 -0.97
C ARG A 147 -19.71 8.54 0.04
N ASN A 148 -19.67 8.23 1.33
CA ASN A 148 -19.58 9.26 2.38
C ASN A 148 -18.27 10.05 2.27
N GLU A 149 -17.16 9.40 1.96
CA GLU A 149 -15.88 10.07 1.73
C GLU A 149 -15.91 11.00 0.51
N LEU A 150 -16.54 10.56 -0.57
CA LEU A 150 -16.72 11.35 -1.77
C LEU A 150 -17.55 12.61 -1.47
N GLU A 151 -18.71 12.46 -0.79
CA GLU A 151 -19.56 13.57 -0.39
C GLU A 151 -18.85 14.54 0.54
N ASN A 152 -18.08 14.04 1.52
CA ASN A 152 -17.24 14.86 2.40
C ASN A 152 -16.19 15.65 1.60
N GLY A 153 -15.62 15.03 0.56
CA GLY A 153 -14.68 15.69 -0.35
C GLY A 153 -15.36 16.83 -1.14
N GLU A 154 -16.58 16.65 -1.59
CA GLU A 154 -17.36 17.64 -2.32
C GLU A 154 -17.81 18.84 -1.46
N ASN A 155 -17.97 18.61 -0.17
CA ASN A 155 -18.26 19.67 0.79
C ASN A 155 -17.04 20.51 1.20
N SER A 156 -15.84 20.19 0.70
CA SER A 156 -14.61 20.95 0.97
C SER A 156 -14.31 21.91 -0.20
N PRO A 157 -14.45 23.23 -0.03
CA PRO A 157 -14.16 24.20 -1.10
C PRO A 157 -12.72 24.11 -1.61
N VAL A 158 -11.75 23.83 -0.71
CA VAL A 158 -10.35 23.69 -1.08
C VAL A 158 -10.11 22.45 -1.94
N ARG A 159 -10.71 21.30 -1.58
CA ARG A 159 -10.59 20.07 -2.37
C ARG A 159 -11.23 20.24 -3.76
N VAL A 160 -12.39 20.89 -3.82
CA VAL A 160 -13.07 21.19 -5.10
C VAL A 160 -12.23 22.13 -5.97
N LEU A 161 -11.61 23.17 -5.37
CA LEU A 161 -10.71 24.08 -6.09
C LEU A 161 -9.50 23.35 -6.67
N ILE A 162 -8.79 22.55 -5.85
CA ILE A 162 -7.62 21.76 -6.29
C ILE A 162 -8.02 20.82 -7.43
N GLN A 163 -9.14 20.12 -7.28
CA GLN A 163 -9.64 19.20 -8.30
C GLN A 163 -9.88 19.91 -9.63
N ARG A 164 -10.56 21.06 -9.63
CA ARG A 164 -10.84 21.84 -10.84
C ARG A 164 -9.56 22.38 -11.48
N MET A 165 -8.61 22.81 -10.66
CA MET A 165 -7.30 23.25 -11.12
C MET A 165 -6.55 22.12 -11.81
N LEU A 166 -6.48 20.93 -11.20
CA LEU A 166 -5.84 19.77 -11.78
C LEU A 166 -6.53 19.31 -13.07
N ALA A 167 -7.86 19.26 -13.09
CA ALA A 167 -8.63 18.92 -14.28
C ALA A 167 -8.36 19.88 -15.45
N ALA A 168 -8.25 21.18 -15.17
CA ALA A 168 -7.92 22.18 -16.19
C ALA A 168 -6.44 22.11 -16.63
N SER A 169 -5.53 21.75 -15.73
CA SER A 169 -4.09 21.69 -16.02
C SER A 169 -3.68 20.43 -16.80
N TYR A 170 -4.33 19.31 -16.54
CA TYR A 170 -3.98 18.01 -17.12
C TYR A 170 -4.93 17.50 -18.19
N ASP A 171 -6.06 18.24 -18.42
CA ASP A 171 -7.05 17.97 -19.45
C ASP A 171 -7.45 16.47 -19.51
N TRP A 172 -7.00 15.73 -20.52
CA TRP A 172 -7.31 14.29 -20.68
C TRP A 172 -6.46 13.34 -19.81
N HIS A 173 -5.34 13.80 -19.27
CA HIS A 173 -4.43 12.95 -18.49
C HIS A 173 -5.07 12.58 -17.14
N ASN A 174 -4.82 11.36 -16.67
CA ASN A 174 -5.41 10.86 -15.43
C ASN A 174 -5.02 11.66 -14.17
N TYR A 175 -3.98 12.47 -14.20
CA TYR A 175 -3.67 13.41 -13.11
C TYR A 175 -4.74 14.49 -12.92
N GLY A 176 -5.55 14.77 -13.93
CA GLY A 176 -6.70 15.64 -13.83
C GLY A 176 -7.94 14.99 -13.22
N LYS A 177 -7.93 13.68 -12.96
CA LYS A 177 -9.02 12.93 -12.36
C LYS A 177 -8.87 12.83 -10.84
N ARG A 178 -10.00 12.61 -10.16
CA ARG A 178 -10.00 12.39 -8.69
C ARG A 178 -9.53 10.98 -8.37
N THR A 179 -8.67 10.84 -7.36
CA THR A 179 -8.24 9.53 -6.85
C THR A 179 -9.41 8.70 -6.34
N ILE A 180 -10.38 9.36 -5.69
CA ILE A 180 -11.60 8.70 -5.21
C ILE A 180 -12.53 8.28 -6.36
N GLY A 181 -12.32 8.81 -7.58
CA GLY A 181 -13.11 8.49 -8.76
C GLY A 181 -14.38 9.36 -8.94
N ALA A 182 -15.12 9.04 -10.01
CA ALA A 182 -16.43 9.58 -10.29
C ALA A 182 -17.51 8.66 -9.69
N ILE A 183 -18.59 9.24 -9.17
CA ILE A 183 -19.67 8.46 -8.55
C ILE A 183 -20.25 7.41 -9.50
N SER A 184 -20.41 7.77 -10.77
CA SER A 184 -20.93 6.86 -11.80
C SER A 184 -20.02 5.65 -12.03
N ASP A 185 -18.70 5.82 -11.92
CA ASP A 185 -17.73 4.75 -12.13
C ASP A 185 -17.70 3.84 -10.89
N ILE A 186 -17.65 4.44 -9.71
CA ILE A 186 -17.62 3.72 -8.42
C ILE A 186 -18.88 2.83 -8.26
N GLU A 187 -20.07 3.36 -8.55
CA GLU A 187 -21.33 2.63 -8.42
C GLU A 187 -21.51 1.49 -9.43
N ASN A 188 -20.77 1.53 -10.52
CA ASN A 188 -20.86 0.53 -11.60
C ASN A 188 -19.60 -0.36 -11.72
N VAL A 189 -18.64 -0.21 -10.80
CA VAL A 189 -17.42 -1.03 -10.84
C VAL A 189 -17.76 -2.51 -10.68
N LYS A 190 -17.18 -3.34 -11.52
CA LYS A 190 -17.33 -4.80 -11.45
C LYS A 190 -16.21 -5.38 -10.59
N ILE A 191 -16.57 -6.35 -9.75
CA ILE A 191 -15.59 -7.02 -8.89
C ILE A 191 -14.47 -7.68 -9.69
N GLU A 192 -14.78 -8.20 -10.87
CA GLU A 192 -13.81 -8.82 -11.77
C GLU A 192 -12.74 -7.83 -12.24
N ASN A 193 -13.11 -6.56 -12.44
CA ASN A 193 -12.17 -5.50 -12.82
C ASN A 193 -11.22 -5.16 -11.66
N LEU A 194 -11.74 -5.08 -10.42
CA LEU A 194 -10.92 -4.90 -9.21
C LEU A 194 -9.96 -6.07 -8.99
N GLN A 195 -10.44 -7.31 -9.16
CA GLN A 195 -9.61 -8.51 -9.07
C GLN A 195 -8.52 -8.52 -10.16
N ALA A 196 -8.85 -8.10 -11.38
CA ALA A 196 -7.88 -8.00 -12.47
C ALA A 196 -6.84 -6.90 -12.20
N PHE A 197 -7.27 -5.75 -11.67
CA PHE A 197 -6.40 -4.65 -11.29
C PHE A 197 -5.44 -5.08 -10.17
N TYR A 198 -5.95 -5.73 -9.13
CA TYR A 198 -5.16 -6.29 -8.05
C TYR A 198 -4.10 -7.27 -8.58
N LYS A 199 -4.49 -8.29 -9.34
CA LYS A 199 -3.58 -9.28 -9.92
C LYS A 199 -2.53 -8.67 -10.84
N LYS A 200 -2.83 -7.57 -11.52
CA LYS A 200 -1.92 -6.91 -12.44
C LYS A 200 -0.84 -6.10 -11.72
N TYR A 201 -1.20 -5.39 -10.65
CA TYR A 201 -0.36 -4.36 -10.07
C TYR A 201 0.21 -4.70 -8.70
N TYR A 202 -0.44 -5.57 -7.92
CA TYR A 202 0.04 -5.99 -6.60
C TYR A 202 1.00 -7.17 -6.77
N GLN A 203 2.22 -6.81 -7.17
CA GLN A 203 3.28 -7.77 -7.48
C GLN A 203 4.58 -7.33 -6.82
N PRO A 204 5.47 -8.27 -6.44
CA PRO A 204 6.74 -7.94 -5.80
C PRO A 204 7.62 -6.99 -6.61
N ASP A 205 7.69 -7.16 -7.93
CA ASP A 205 8.49 -6.32 -8.84
C ASP A 205 7.90 -4.92 -9.05
N ASN A 206 6.65 -4.71 -8.63
CA ASN A 206 5.96 -3.42 -8.63
C ASN A 206 5.82 -2.82 -7.22
N ALA A 207 6.52 -3.36 -6.23
CA ALA A 207 6.42 -2.94 -4.84
C ALA A 207 7.77 -2.54 -4.25
N THR A 208 7.71 -1.72 -3.19
CA THR A 208 8.83 -1.39 -2.32
C THR A 208 8.39 -1.62 -0.88
N LEU A 209 9.12 -2.46 -0.16
CA LEU A 209 9.00 -2.65 1.29
C LEU A 209 9.97 -1.71 2.00
N ILE A 210 9.50 -1.00 3.02
CA ILE A 210 10.27 -0.03 3.80
C ILE A 210 10.13 -0.37 5.29
#